data_41e797fa884c5ed450a0623a94940076
#
_entry.id   41e797fa884c5ed450a0623a94940076
#
_cell.length_a   1.000
_cell.length_b   1.000
_cell.length_c   1.000
_cell.angle_alpha   90.00
_cell.angle_beta   90.00
_cell.angle_gamma   90.00
#
_symmetry.space_group_name_H-M   'P 1'
#
loop_
_entity.id
_entity.type
_entity.pdbx_description
1 polymer ?
#
loop_
_entity_poly.entity_id
_entity_poly.type
_entity_poly.pdbx_seq_one_letter_code
_entity_poly.pdbx_strand_id
1 'polypeptide(L)'
;MKKIILSFALSSFFLGTLAQKRNTNNMLVRHDTTLLNAEESEWIVKSLIKNDPALTSQIGKPIPLIMLEAIEKGRLQAVDPETNKPIPPKEIFTWKMPADTIPIYDFEGKIIKSQVVKRLHSPVYFKQVRIFQDWYFDVSTGQFHSQIKWIELMEDISTSQGIYLGKVALFRIYY
;
A
#
# COMPACT_ATOMS: atom_id res chain seq x y z
N MET A 1 -22.08 -46.28 32.25
CA MET A 1 -21.92 -44.89 31.83
C MET A 1 -20.43 -44.63 31.61
N LYS A 2 -19.96 -44.66 30.38
CA LYS A 2 -18.53 -44.41 30.01
C LYS A 2 -18.35 -42.94 29.73
N LYS A 3 -17.53 -42.26 30.53
CA LYS A 3 -17.13 -40.87 30.30
C LYS A 3 -16.06 -40.84 29.21
N ILE A 4 -16.40 -40.23 28.06
CA ILE A 4 -15.47 -39.95 26.98
C ILE A 4 -14.80 -38.65 27.35
N ILE A 5 -13.50 -38.70 27.66
CA ILE A 5 -12.64 -37.53 27.84
C ILE A 5 -12.17 -37.13 26.46
N LEU A 6 -12.74 -36.02 25.97
CA LEU A 6 -12.32 -35.41 24.71
C LEU A 6 -11.04 -34.61 24.99
N SER A 7 -9.90 -35.19 24.62
CA SER A 7 -8.59 -34.53 24.69
C SER A 7 -8.48 -33.51 23.55
N PHE A 8 -8.63 -32.23 23.88
CA PHE A 8 -8.32 -31.14 22.93
C PHE A 8 -6.81 -31.05 22.81
N ALA A 9 -6.28 -31.62 21.73
CA ALA A 9 -4.90 -31.35 21.33
C ALA A 9 -4.82 -29.92 20.77
N LEU A 10 -4.31 -29.01 21.60
CA LEU A 10 -3.95 -27.65 21.21
C LEU A 10 -2.74 -27.75 20.29
N SER A 11 -2.99 -27.82 18.97
CA SER A 11 -1.92 -27.68 17.98
C SER A 11 -1.48 -26.21 17.99
N SER A 12 -0.45 -25.93 18.78
CA SER A 12 0.31 -24.71 18.70
C SER A 12 0.89 -24.61 17.28
N PHE A 13 0.23 -23.83 16.42
CA PHE A 13 0.82 -23.32 15.19
C PHE A 13 2.02 -22.47 15.60
N PHE A 14 3.18 -23.07 15.60
CA PHE A 14 4.43 -22.37 15.50
C PHE A 14 4.39 -21.64 14.14
N LEU A 15 3.96 -20.39 14.15
CA LEU A 15 4.36 -19.41 13.14
C LEU A 15 5.88 -19.30 13.28
N GLY A 16 6.58 -20.23 12.64
CA GLY A 16 7.99 -20.10 12.40
C GLY A 16 8.13 -18.80 11.59
N THR A 17 8.48 -17.72 12.26
CA THR A 17 9.22 -16.66 11.63
C THR A 17 10.37 -17.36 10.94
N LEU A 18 10.25 -17.57 9.64
CA LEU A 18 11.38 -17.84 8.78
C LEU A 18 12.24 -16.58 8.88
N ALA A 19 12.98 -16.47 9.99
CA ALA A 19 14.15 -15.65 10.05
C ALA A 19 14.99 -16.13 8.87
N GLN A 20 14.88 -15.40 7.77
CA GLN A 20 15.62 -15.66 6.55
C GLN A 20 17.08 -15.66 7.01
N LYS A 21 17.63 -16.88 7.18
CA LYS A 21 18.99 -17.08 7.63
C LYS A 21 19.82 -16.25 6.66
N ARG A 22 20.42 -15.17 7.16
CA ARG A 22 21.17 -14.22 6.34
C ARG A 22 22.22 -15.05 5.63
N ASN A 23 21.93 -15.38 4.37
CA ASN A 23 22.82 -16.23 3.60
C ASN A 23 24.07 -15.38 3.37
N THR A 24 25.16 -15.72 4.03
CA THR A 24 26.42 -15.01 3.99
C THR A 24 27.05 -15.00 2.59
N ASN A 25 26.48 -15.77 1.68
CA ASN A 25 26.94 -15.89 0.29
C ASN A 25 26.28 -14.92 -0.68
N ASN A 26 25.32 -14.11 -0.20
CA ASN A 26 24.65 -13.10 -1.03
C ASN A 26 25.49 -11.84 -1.10
N MET A 27 25.95 -11.51 -2.29
CA MET A 27 26.65 -10.26 -2.57
C MET A 27 25.65 -9.23 -3.09
N LEU A 28 25.56 -8.08 -2.42
CA LEU A 28 24.77 -6.96 -2.93
C LEU A 28 25.41 -6.43 -4.21
N VAL A 29 24.64 -6.42 -5.30
CA VAL A 29 25.11 -5.98 -6.62
C VAL A 29 24.76 -4.53 -6.86
N ARG A 30 23.49 -4.15 -6.60
CA ARG A 30 23.04 -2.78 -6.77
C ARG A 30 21.73 -2.50 -6.04
N HIS A 31 21.50 -1.22 -5.79
CA HIS A 31 20.19 -0.67 -5.47
C HIS A 31 19.48 -0.27 -6.76
N ASP A 32 18.20 -0.54 -6.88
CA ASP A 32 17.42 -0.25 -8.07
C ASP A 32 16.06 0.37 -7.73
N THR A 33 15.55 1.17 -8.67
CA THR A 33 14.24 1.81 -8.54
C THR A 33 13.46 1.54 -9.82
N THR A 34 12.31 0.88 -9.67
CA THR A 34 11.41 0.56 -10.77
C THR A 34 10.10 1.30 -10.61
N LEU A 35 9.60 1.89 -11.70
CA LEU A 35 8.28 2.49 -11.78
C LEU A 35 7.34 1.51 -12.49
N LEU A 36 6.24 1.16 -11.84
CA LEU A 36 5.14 0.38 -12.43
C LEU A 36 3.95 1.30 -12.67
N ASN A 37 3.41 1.28 -13.89
CA ASN A 37 2.17 1.97 -14.22
C ASN A 37 0.96 1.19 -13.68
N ALA A 38 -0.13 1.88 -13.34
CA ALA A 38 -1.33 1.25 -12.79
C ALA A 38 -1.95 0.23 -13.77
N GLU A 39 -1.86 0.48 -15.07
CA GLU A 39 -2.33 -0.43 -16.11
C GLU A 39 -1.51 -1.74 -16.14
N GLU A 40 -0.19 -1.64 -15.99
CA GLU A 40 0.70 -2.79 -15.85
C GLU A 40 0.42 -3.55 -14.55
N SER A 41 -0.07 -2.87 -13.53
CA SER A 41 -0.38 -3.46 -12.23
C SER A 41 -1.58 -4.41 -12.25
N GLU A 42 -2.51 -4.25 -13.19
CA GLU A 42 -3.60 -5.23 -13.39
C GLU A 42 -3.06 -6.63 -13.69
N TRP A 43 -1.99 -6.70 -14.47
CA TRP A 43 -1.34 -7.97 -14.80
C TRP A 43 -0.79 -8.66 -13.55
N ILE A 44 -0.15 -7.91 -12.67
CA ILE A 44 0.39 -8.45 -11.40
C ILE A 44 -0.72 -9.00 -10.53
N VAL A 45 -1.81 -8.26 -10.38
CA VAL A 45 -2.99 -8.71 -9.61
C VAL A 45 -3.60 -9.98 -10.20
N LYS A 46 -3.79 -10.03 -11.52
CA LYS A 46 -4.30 -11.22 -12.21
C LYS A 46 -3.39 -12.44 -12.01
N SER A 47 -2.08 -12.23 -12.05
CA SER A 47 -1.09 -13.29 -11.82
C SER A 47 -1.10 -13.80 -10.37
N LEU A 48 -1.21 -12.91 -9.41
CA LEU A 48 -1.30 -13.27 -7.98
C LEU A 48 -2.58 -14.04 -7.67
N ILE A 49 -3.72 -13.62 -8.23
CA ILE A 49 -5.02 -14.30 -8.04
C ILE A 49 -5.00 -15.72 -8.58
N LYS A 50 -4.31 -15.97 -9.70
CA LYS A 50 -4.15 -17.32 -10.24
C LYS A 50 -3.49 -18.26 -9.24
N ASN A 51 -2.63 -17.74 -8.38
CA ASN A 51 -1.88 -18.50 -7.39
C ASN A 51 -2.53 -18.51 -5.99
N ASP A 52 -3.43 -17.56 -5.72
CA ASP A 52 -4.15 -17.44 -4.45
C ASP A 52 -5.63 -17.07 -4.68
N PRO A 53 -6.53 -18.06 -4.62
CA PRO A 53 -7.97 -17.84 -4.78
C PRO A 53 -8.59 -16.85 -3.76
N ALA A 54 -7.96 -16.65 -2.60
CA ALA A 54 -8.45 -15.69 -1.60
C ALA A 54 -8.38 -14.24 -2.10
N LEU A 55 -7.57 -13.97 -3.12
CA LEU A 55 -7.46 -12.67 -3.77
C LEU A 55 -8.53 -12.42 -4.85
N THR A 56 -9.46 -13.35 -5.06
CA THR A 56 -10.50 -13.23 -6.11
C THR A 56 -11.34 -11.96 -5.94
N SER A 57 -11.57 -11.50 -4.71
CA SER A 57 -12.28 -10.24 -4.43
C SER A 57 -11.54 -8.98 -4.90
N GLN A 58 -10.28 -9.11 -5.32
CA GLN A 58 -9.44 -8.01 -5.81
C GLN A 58 -9.42 -7.93 -7.34
N ILE A 59 -10.09 -8.86 -8.04
CA ILE A 59 -10.16 -8.85 -9.52
C ILE A 59 -10.74 -7.51 -9.99
N GLY A 60 -10.04 -6.88 -10.95
CA GLY A 60 -10.45 -5.60 -11.53
C GLY A 60 -10.14 -4.37 -10.67
N LYS A 61 -9.58 -4.53 -9.46
CA LYS A 61 -9.13 -3.39 -8.67
C LYS A 61 -7.68 -3.03 -9.02
N PRO A 62 -7.36 -1.75 -9.22
CA PRO A 62 -5.98 -1.31 -9.39
C PRO A 62 -5.17 -1.50 -8.10
N ILE A 63 -3.88 -1.79 -8.23
CA ILE A 63 -2.98 -1.97 -7.07
C ILE A 63 -3.06 -0.81 -6.06
N PRO A 64 -3.09 0.47 -6.49
CA PRO A 64 -3.22 1.58 -5.54
C PRO A 64 -4.43 1.46 -4.62
N LEU A 65 -5.58 1.06 -5.17
CA LEU A 65 -6.79 0.87 -4.36
C LEU A 65 -6.64 -0.30 -3.37
N ILE A 66 -6.04 -1.40 -3.82
CA ILE A 66 -5.77 -2.57 -2.96
C ILE A 66 -4.85 -2.17 -1.80
N MET A 67 -3.80 -1.38 -2.08
CA MET A 67 -2.87 -0.90 -1.06
C MET A 67 -3.57 0.02 -0.05
N LEU A 68 -4.35 1.01 -0.52
CA LEU A 68 -5.12 1.92 0.33
C LEU A 68 -6.09 1.14 1.24
N GLU A 69 -6.87 0.21 0.70
CA GLU A 69 -7.77 -0.62 1.49
C GLU A 69 -7.03 -1.51 2.51
N ALA A 70 -5.84 -2.01 2.15
CA ALA A 70 -5.04 -2.83 3.05
C ALA A 70 -4.49 -2.01 4.23
N ILE A 71 -4.12 -0.75 3.99
CA ILE A 71 -3.68 0.18 5.03
C ILE A 71 -4.85 0.57 5.92
N GLU A 72 -5.99 0.95 5.34
CA GLU A 72 -7.21 1.30 6.08
C GLU A 72 -7.65 0.19 7.04
N LYS A 73 -7.53 -1.06 6.59
CA LYS A 73 -7.83 -2.26 7.39
C LYS A 73 -6.71 -2.66 8.37
N GLY A 74 -5.64 -1.88 8.45
CA GLY A 74 -4.49 -2.12 9.35
C GLY A 74 -3.64 -3.35 8.98
N ARG A 75 -3.76 -3.87 7.76
CA ARG A 75 -2.93 -5.00 7.27
C ARG A 75 -1.55 -4.57 6.78
N LEU A 76 -1.41 -3.32 6.33
CA LEU A 76 -0.17 -2.70 5.95
C LEU A 76 0.02 -1.42 6.77
N GLN A 77 1.26 -1.10 7.10
CA GLN A 77 1.62 0.16 7.75
C GLN A 77 2.17 1.12 6.71
N ALA A 78 1.47 2.23 6.50
CA ALA A 78 1.98 3.33 5.70
C ALA A 78 2.79 4.30 6.55
N VAL A 79 3.84 4.87 5.96
CA VAL A 79 4.62 5.95 6.56
C VAL A 79 4.71 7.13 5.59
N ASP A 80 4.79 8.32 6.13
CA ASP A 80 5.04 9.54 5.37
C ASP A 80 6.47 9.50 4.82
N PRO A 81 6.68 9.62 3.50
CA PRO A 81 8.00 9.55 2.87
C PRO A 81 8.96 10.64 3.32
N GLU A 82 8.46 11.80 3.74
CA GLU A 82 9.27 12.96 4.16
C GLU A 82 9.70 12.86 5.62
N THR A 83 8.76 12.51 6.50
CA THR A 83 8.98 12.52 7.95
C THR A 83 9.29 11.15 8.51
N ASN A 84 9.08 10.10 7.73
CA ASN A 84 9.20 8.67 8.12
C ASN A 84 8.28 8.28 9.30
N LYS A 85 7.23 9.08 9.55
CA LYS A 85 6.27 8.82 10.62
C LYS A 85 5.13 7.93 10.13
N PRO A 86 4.60 7.03 10.97
CA PRO A 86 3.44 6.24 10.63
C PRO A 86 2.23 7.12 10.33
N ILE A 87 1.48 6.77 9.29
CA ILE A 87 0.21 7.40 8.93
C ILE A 87 -0.91 6.62 9.62
N PRO A 88 -1.84 7.28 10.34
CA PRO A 88 -2.98 6.60 10.92
C PRO A 88 -3.83 5.89 9.85
N PRO A 89 -4.16 4.60 9.99
CA PRO A 89 -4.89 3.84 8.96
C PRO A 89 -6.21 4.50 8.53
N LYS A 90 -6.96 5.08 9.48
CA LYS A 90 -8.24 5.75 9.21
C LYS A 90 -8.11 7.07 8.43
N GLU A 91 -6.90 7.62 8.35
CA GLU A 91 -6.63 8.89 7.69
C GLU A 91 -6.01 8.72 6.30
N ILE A 92 -5.75 7.49 5.85
CA ILE A 92 -5.02 7.25 4.61
C ILE A 92 -5.66 7.90 3.39
N PHE A 93 -6.99 7.91 3.31
CA PHE A 93 -7.71 8.55 2.20
C PHE A 93 -7.76 10.08 2.31
N THR A 94 -7.51 10.65 3.50
CA THR A 94 -7.51 12.10 3.76
C THR A 94 -6.11 12.65 4.05
N TRP A 95 -5.09 11.80 3.94
CA TRP A 95 -3.72 12.16 4.28
C TRP A 95 -3.22 13.32 3.40
N LYS A 96 -2.74 14.40 4.05
CA LYS A 96 -2.29 15.64 3.37
C LYS A 96 -3.36 16.28 2.46
N MET A 97 -4.63 15.86 2.55
CA MET A 97 -5.70 16.51 1.78
C MET A 97 -6.19 17.76 2.50
N PRO A 98 -6.35 18.88 1.79
CA PRO A 98 -6.91 20.09 2.37
C PRO A 98 -8.36 19.86 2.80
N ALA A 99 -8.75 20.47 3.91
CA ALA A 99 -10.15 20.57 4.31
C ALA A 99 -10.73 21.87 3.75
N ASP A 100 -11.83 21.79 3.02
CA ASP A 100 -12.58 22.94 2.53
C ASP A 100 -13.71 23.27 3.52
N THR A 101 -13.95 24.54 3.74
CA THR A 101 -15.12 25.00 4.51
C THR A 101 -16.16 25.53 3.54
N ILE A 102 -17.28 24.80 3.44
CA ILE A 102 -18.40 25.18 2.56
C ILE A 102 -19.47 25.86 3.40
N PRO A 103 -19.81 27.14 3.12
CA PRO A 103 -20.92 27.79 3.77
C PRO A 103 -22.25 27.21 3.28
N ILE A 104 -23.16 26.95 4.19
CA ILE A 104 -24.55 26.56 3.94
C ILE A 104 -25.42 27.79 4.12
N TYR A 105 -26.17 28.14 3.09
CA TYR A 105 -27.02 29.29 3.05
C TYR A 105 -28.48 28.91 3.32
N ASP A 106 -29.27 29.80 3.91
CA ASP A 106 -30.71 29.69 3.90
C ASP A 106 -31.30 30.17 2.57
N PHE A 107 -32.63 30.16 2.48
CA PHE A 107 -33.34 30.62 1.29
C PHE A 107 -33.27 32.15 1.08
N GLU A 108 -32.84 32.90 2.09
CA GLU A 108 -32.59 34.32 2.00
C GLU A 108 -31.14 34.68 1.64
N GLY A 109 -30.27 33.65 1.45
CA GLY A 109 -28.86 33.82 1.10
C GLY A 109 -27.96 34.11 2.30
N LYS A 110 -28.44 33.96 3.55
CA LYS A 110 -27.64 34.14 4.77
C LYS A 110 -26.95 32.84 5.15
N ILE A 111 -25.70 32.93 5.57
CA ILE A 111 -24.95 31.76 6.05
C ILE A 111 -25.52 31.32 7.40
N ILE A 112 -26.11 30.12 7.43
CA ILE A 112 -26.64 29.50 8.65
C ILE A 112 -25.63 28.58 9.33
N LYS A 113 -24.73 28.00 8.54
CA LYS A 113 -23.74 27.01 9.02
C LYS A 113 -22.56 26.96 8.09
N SER A 114 -21.39 26.65 8.61
CA SER A 114 -20.23 26.23 7.83
C SER A 114 -19.97 24.75 8.07
N GLN A 115 -19.79 23.99 6.99
CA GLN A 115 -19.47 22.58 7.05
C GLN A 115 -18.05 22.36 6.55
N VAL A 116 -17.24 21.68 7.35
CA VAL A 116 -15.92 21.25 6.93
C VAL A 116 -16.06 19.98 6.10
N VAL A 117 -15.66 20.04 4.84
CA VAL A 117 -15.65 18.90 3.92
C VAL A 117 -14.20 18.48 3.71
N LYS A 118 -13.88 17.26 4.11
CA LYS A 118 -12.58 16.66 3.83
C LYS A 118 -12.61 16.09 2.40
N ARG A 119 -11.63 16.45 1.60
CA ARG A 119 -11.41 15.81 0.32
C ARG A 119 -10.79 14.43 0.55
N LEU A 120 -11.07 13.52 -0.37
CA LEU A 120 -10.51 12.18 -0.36
C LEU A 120 -9.57 12.01 -1.53
N HIS A 121 -8.48 11.32 -1.32
CA HIS A 121 -7.66 10.83 -2.42
C HIS A 121 -8.49 9.87 -3.27
N SER A 122 -8.48 10.10 -4.58
CA SER A 122 -9.11 9.20 -5.54
C SER A 122 -8.07 8.25 -6.12
N PRO A 123 -8.31 6.93 -6.13
CA PRO A 123 -7.40 5.96 -6.75
C PRO A 123 -7.08 6.25 -8.22
N VAL A 124 -7.94 7.01 -8.91
CA VAL A 124 -7.73 7.39 -10.32
C VAL A 124 -6.50 8.29 -10.51
N TYR A 125 -6.08 9.03 -9.48
CA TYR A 125 -4.90 9.89 -9.56
C TYR A 125 -3.59 9.15 -9.29
N PHE A 126 -3.66 7.90 -8.81
CA PHE A 126 -2.49 7.08 -8.55
C PHE A 126 -2.18 6.21 -9.75
N LYS A 127 -1.39 6.74 -10.67
CA LYS A 127 -1.06 6.05 -11.92
C LYS A 127 0.21 5.23 -11.84
N GLN A 128 0.99 5.39 -10.79
CA GLN A 128 2.27 4.71 -10.65
C GLN A 128 2.56 4.25 -9.23
N VAL A 129 3.29 3.15 -9.16
CA VAL A 129 3.90 2.62 -7.95
C VAL A 129 5.40 2.59 -8.16
N ARG A 130 6.16 3.19 -7.24
CA ARG A 130 7.62 3.19 -7.26
C ARG A 130 8.14 2.14 -6.30
N ILE A 131 8.91 1.19 -6.81
CA ILE A 131 9.47 0.07 -6.07
C ILE A 131 10.96 0.28 -5.90
N PHE A 132 11.44 0.25 -4.67
CA PHE A 132 12.85 0.25 -4.33
C PHE A 132 13.25 -1.15 -3.94
N GLN A 133 14.29 -1.67 -4.60
CA GLN A 133 14.76 -3.04 -4.41
C GLN A 133 16.27 -3.12 -4.44
N ASP A 134 16.77 -4.11 -3.69
CA ASP A 134 18.17 -4.51 -3.73
C ASP A 134 18.31 -5.77 -4.58
N TRP A 135 19.30 -5.77 -5.45
CA TRP A 135 19.69 -6.95 -6.22
C TRP A 135 20.89 -7.62 -5.58
N TYR A 136 20.77 -8.91 -5.43
CA TYR A 136 21.80 -9.77 -4.87
C TYR A 136 22.21 -10.84 -5.86
N PHE A 137 23.49 -11.21 -5.81
CA PHE A 137 24.04 -12.37 -6.49
C PHE A 137 24.38 -13.42 -5.43
N ASP A 138 23.80 -14.59 -5.54
CA ASP A 138 24.15 -15.73 -4.69
C ASP A 138 25.35 -16.45 -5.31
N VAL A 139 26.52 -16.29 -4.67
CA VAL A 139 27.79 -16.86 -5.13
C VAL A 139 27.77 -18.40 -5.15
N SER A 140 26.96 -19.02 -4.28
CA SER A 140 26.88 -20.48 -4.17
C SER A 140 26.04 -21.11 -5.27
N THR A 141 25.01 -20.43 -5.74
CA THR A 141 24.09 -20.96 -6.77
C THR A 141 24.27 -20.31 -8.14
N GLY A 142 25.01 -19.19 -8.21
CA GLY A 142 25.16 -18.39 -9.44
C GLY A 142 23.90 -17.65 -9.86
N GLN A 143 22.92 -17.46 -8.96
CA GLN A 143 21.63 -16.88 -9.27
C GLN A 143 21.51 -15.42 -8.80
N PHE A 144 20.79 -14.61 -9.58
CA PHE A 144 20.37 -13.30 -9.17
C PHE A 144 18.96 -13.35 -8.54
N HIS A 145 18.77 -12.58 -7.48
CA HIS A 145 17.45 -12.35 -6.89
C HIS A 145 17.34 -10.89 -6.42
N SER A 146 16.11 -10.38 -6.34
CA SER A 146 15.84 -9.05 -5.82
C SER A 146 15.06 -9.13 -4.51
N GLN A 147 15.28 -8.16 -3.63
CA GLN A 147 14.54 -7.96 -2.40
C GLN A 147 13.93 -6.57 -2.41
N ILE A 148 12.61 -6.49 -2.35
CA ILE A 148 11.90 -5.22 -2.20
C ILE A 148 12.20 -4.66 -0.80
N LYS A 149 12.61 -3.40 -0.73
CA LYS A 149 12.87 -2.69 0.53
C LYS A 149 11.66 -1.85 0.93
N TRP A 150 11.10 -1.13 -0.02
CA TRP A 150 9.86 -0.39 0.17
C TRP A 150 9.18 -0.11 -1.16
N ILE A 151 7.90 0.19 -1.06
CA ILE A 151 7.06 0.63 -2.17
C ILE A 151 6.47 1.99 -1.83
N GLU A 152 6.43 2.89 -2.80
CA GLU A 152 5.78 4.20 -2.69
C GLU A 152 4.64 4.32 -3.69
N LEU A 153 3.50 4.80 -3.21
CA LEU A 153 2.38 5.17 -4.06
C LEU A 153 2.58 6.60 -4.54
N MET A 154 2.59 6.78 -5.87
CA MET A 154 2.83 8.05 -6.52
C MET A 154 1.52 8.69 -6.95
N GLU A 155 1.31 9.96 -6.58
CA GLU A 155 0.15 10.75 -6.98
C GLU A 155 0.55 11.81 -7.98
N ASP A 156 -0.26 11.97 -9.04
CA ASP A 156 -0.12 13.07 -9.99
C ASP A 156 -0.62 14.38 -9.35
N ILE A 157 0.22 15.40 -9.35
CA ILE A 157 -0.16 16.73 -8.88
C ILE A 157 -0.48 17.62 -10.09
N SER A 158 -1.61 18.29 -10.01
CA SER A 158 -2.03 19.29 -10.99
C SER A 158 -2.54 20.55 -10.30
N THR A 159 -2.43 21.68 -10.98
CA THR A 159 -3.07 22.94 -10.52
C THR A 159 -4.58 22.82 -10.55
N SER A 160 -5.29 23.79 -9.95
CA SER A 160 -6.75 23.92 -10.06
C SER A 160 -7.25 24.09 -11.49
N GLN A 161 -6.36 24.52 -12.40
CA GLN A 161 -6.63 24.67 -13.84
C GLN A 161 -6.30 23.39 -14.65
N GLY A 162 -5.92 22.29 -13.98
CA GLY A 162 -5.57 21.02 -14.63
C GLY A 162 -4.16 20.96 -15.23
N ILE A 163 -3.30 21.94 -14.97
CA ILE A 163 -1.91 21.91 -15.44
C ILE A 163 -1.13 20.93 -14.58
N TYR A 164 -0.55 19.90 -15.21
CA TYR A 164 0.29 18.92 -14.54
C TYR A 164 1.58 19.54 -14.00
N LEU A 165 1.86 19.35 -12.72
CA LEU A 165 3.04 19.89 -12.03
C LEU A 165 4.11 18.82 -11.79
N GLY A 166 3.72 17.55 -11.73
CA GLY A 166 4.65 16.47 -11.44
C GLY A 166 3.99 15.35 -10.63
N LYS A 167 4.85 14.53 -10.00
CA LYS A 167 4.43 13.41 -9.16
C LYS A 167 5.05 13.53 -7.78
N VAL A 168 4.28 13.14 -6.76
CA VAL A 168 4.75 13.08 -5.38
C VAL A 168 4.48 11.70 -4.79
N ALA A 169 5.37 11.24 -3.91
CA ALA A 169 5.11 10.05 -3.11
C ALA A 169 4.13 10.42 -1.99
N LEU A 170 2.95 9.80 -1.99
CA LEU A 170 1.94 10.03 -0.96
C LEU A 170 2.30 9.31 0.33
N PHE A 171 2.66 8.04 0.23
CA PHE A 171 3.12 7.24 1.36
C PHE A 171 4.08 6.14 0.90
N ARG A 172 4.77 5.58 1.88
CA ARG A 172 5.71 4.48 1.73
C ARG A 172 5.28 3.30 2.59
N ILE A 173 5.50 2.09 2.07
CA ILE A 173 5.34 0.82 2.79
C ILE A 173 6.68 0.09 2.78
N TYR A 174 7.18 -0.28 3.94
CA TYR A 174 8.39 -1.10 4.09
C TYR A 174 8.05 -2.60 4.07
N TYR A 175 9.02 -3.43 3.57
CA TYR A 175 8.95 -4.89 3.48
C TYR A 175 10.08 -5.55 4.26
#